data_c8a7705418f82dccc3202d5828363a07
#
_entry.id   c8a7705418f82dccc3202d5828363a07
#
_cell.length_a   1.000
_cell.length_b   1.000
_cell.length_c   1.000
_cell.angle_alpha   90.00
_cell.angle_beta   90.00
_cell.angle_gamma   90.00
#
_symmetry.space_group_name_H-M   'P 1'
#
loop_
_entity.id
_entity.type
_entity.pdbx_description
1 polymer ?
#
loop_
_entity_poly.entity_id
_entity_poly.type
_entity_poly.pdbx_seq_one_letter_code
_entity_poly.pdbx_strand_id
1 'polypeptide(L)'
;VWWLWLYVAAMTAGALLFLRWHADPKGVPRIEYRVAIAIPVWSGLWYTVMALGGGRSDGDHPVYWARYVDWTVTASLLLVALTLTATHALPGRHPTLLAALVGTNVAMLLSGFLADLTADLWARYLLFGLGSLCLLVVLALIWGPLRAIARRQPDGLYHTYREAAALLSVLWMGYPLLWLLGPSGIELLGAAVVSGLYVLLSIVSKVGWSIVDLGRLRALSTRGELPLGDRP
;
A
#
# COMPACT_ATOMS: atom_id res chain seq x y z
N VAL A 1 -3.20 -19.44 -11.88
CA VAL A 1 -4.59 -19.01 -11.51
C VAL A 1 -4.90 -19.24 -10.04
N TRP A 2 -4.44 -20.29 -9.37
CA TRP A 2 -4.74 -20.58 -7.96
C TRP A 2 -4.18 -19.52 -6.97
N TRP A 3 -3.06 -18.84 -7.26
CA TRP A 3 -2.53 -17.75 -6.43
C TRP A 3 -3.50 -16.57 -6.30
N LEU A 4 -4.29 -16.30 -7.36
CA LEU A 4 -5.28 -15.22 -7.33
C LEU A 4 -6.39 -15.55 -6.34
N TRP A 5 -6.84 -16.80 -6.27
CA TRP A 5 -7.81 -17.22 -5.27
C TRP A 5 -7.25 -17.25 -3.86
N LEU A 6 -5.97 -17.64 -3.69
CA LEU A 6 -5.27 -17.51 -2.40
C LEU A 6 -5.23 -16.04 -1.95
N TYR A 7 -4.96 -15.14 -2.89
CA TYR A 7 -4.99 -13.71 -2.61
C TYR A 7 -6.38 -13.23 -2.17
N VAL A 8 -7.43 -13.59 -2.91
CA VAL A 8 -8.82 -13.26 -2.57
C VAL A 8 -9.19 -13.77 -1.17
N ALA A 9 -8.81 -15.01 -0.85
CA ALA A 9 -9.01 -15.57 0.48
C ALA A 9 -8.29 -14.76 1.58
N ALA A 10 -7.02 -14.38 1.35
CA ALA A 10 -6.25 -13.56 2.28
C ALA A 10 -6.85 -12.16 2.46
N MET A 11 -7.31 -11.51 1.38
CA MET A 11 -7.98 -10.21 1.46
C MET A 11 -9.31 -10.32 2.21
N THR A 12 -10.10 -11.36 1.96
CA THR A 12 -11.35 -11.61 2.68
C THR A 12 -11.10 -11.82 4.17
N ALA A 13 -10.12 -12.63 4.54
CA ALA A 13 -9.74 -12.86 5.93
C ALA A 13 -9.28 -11.56 6.61
N GLY A 14 -8.47 -10.74 5.91
CA GLY A 14 -8.06 -9.42 6.39
C GLY A 14 -9.23 -8.48 6.61
N ALA A 15 -10.15 -8.38 5.65
CA ALA A 15 -11.36 -7.56 5.78
C ALA A 15 -12.23 -7.98 6.98
N LEU A 16 -12.45 -9.29 7.17
CA LEU A 16 -13.20 -9.82 8.30
C LEU A 16 -12.51 -9.52 9.64
N LEU A 17 -11.19 -9.64 9.71
CA LEU A 17 -10.41 -9.28 10.89
C LEU A 17 -10.58 -7.80 11.25
N PHE A 18 -10.45 -6.89 10.27
CA PHE A 18 -10.58 -5.46 10.51
C PHE A 18 -12.02 -5.04 10.82
N LEU A 19 -13.03 -5.70 10.24
CA LEU A 19 -14.44 -5.54 10.62
C LEU A 19 -14.66 -5.94 12.08
N ARG A 20 -14.09 -7.06 12.53
CA ARG A 20 -14.15 -7.48 13.93
C ARG A 20 -13.48 -6.45 14.86
N TRP A 21 -12.33 -5.92 14.47
CA TRP A 21 -11.65 -4.89 15.24
C TRP A 21 -12.41 -3.56 15.25
N HIS A 22 -13.06 -3.21 14.15
CA HIS A 22 -13.94 -2.03 14.08
C HIS A 22 -15.15 -2.13 15.01
N ALA A 23 -15.67 -3.33 15.23
CA ALA A 23 -16.77 -3.57 16.18
C ALA A 23 -16.34 -3.34 17.66
N ASP A 24 -15.05 -3.62 17.97
CA ASP A 24 -14.41 -3.33 19.27
C ASP A 24 -13.18 -2.45 19.07
N PRO A 25 -13.34 -1.11 18.89
CA PRO A 25 -12.29 -0.22 18.44
C PRO A 25 -11.20 0.07 19.47
N LYS A 26 -11.43 -0.26 20.76
CA LYS A 26 -10.46 -0.04 21.87
C LYS A 26 -9.86 1.37 21.89
N GLY A 27 -10.65 2.41 21.63
CA GLY A 27 -10.19 3.80 21.66
C GLY A 27 -9.45 4.30 20.40
N VAL A 28 -9.18 3.43 19.44
CA VAL A 28 -8.64 3.86 18.12
C VAL A 28 -9.78 4.43 17.27
N PRO A 29 -9.59 5.59 16.60
CA PRO A 29 -10.61 6.22 15.78
C PRO A 29 -11.15 5.28 14.68
N ARG A 30 -12.46 5.29 14.50
CA ARG A 30 -13.12 4.41 13.53
C ARG A 30 -12.67 4.62 12.08
N ILE A 31 -12.18 5.81 11.75
CA ILE A 31 -11.68 6.11 10.41
C ILE A 31 -10.47 5.24 10.04
N GLU A 32 -9.60 4.93 10.99
CA GLU A 32 -8.42 4.07 10.76
C GLU A 32 -8.84 2.65 10.37
N TYR A 33 -9.86 2.10 11.06
CA TYR A 33 -10.44 0.80 10.67
C TYR A 33 -11.13 0.85 9.31
N ARG A 34 -11.87 1.93 9.00
CA ARG A 34 -12.56 2.06 7.69
C ARG A 34 -11.56 2.05 6.55
N VAL A 35 -10.44 2.76 6.69
CA VAL A 35 -9.36 2.74 5.70
C VAL A 35 -8.76 1.34 5.60
N ALA A 36 -8.45 0.70 6.72
CA ALA A 36 -7.90 -0.65 6.73
C ALA A 36 -8.84 -1.71 6.13
N ILE A 37 -10.17 -1.56 6.28
CA ILE A 37 -11.18 -2.42 5.64
C ILE A 37 -11.27 -2.16 4.14
N ALA A 38 -11.23 -0.89 3.73
CA ALA A 38 -11.36 -0.52 2.32
C ALA A 38 -10.22 -1.11 1.46
N ILE A 39 -9.01 -1.21 2.00
CA ILE A 39 -7.85 -1.77 1.30
C ILE A 39 -8.10 -3.21 0.83
N PRO A 40 -8.34 -4.19 1.70
CA PRO A 40 -8.54 -5.57 1.26
C PRO A 40 -9.86 -5.79 0.52
N VAL A 41 -10.92 -5.02 0.80
CA VAL A 41 -12.19 -5.11 0.06
C VAL A 41 -11.99 -4.69 -1.39
N TRP A 42 -11.39 -3.53 -1.65
CA TRP A 42 -11.09 -3.06 -2.99
C TRP A 42 -10.14 -4.02 -3.73
N SER A 43 -9.08 -4.43 -3.07
CA SER A 43 -8.09 -5.33 -3.65
C SER A 43 -8.66 -6.71 -3.96
N GLY A 44 -9.46 -7.27 -3.04
CA GLY A 44 -10.14 -8.54 -3.24
C GLY A 44 -11.07 -8.52 -4.45
N LEU A 45 -11.78 -7.40 -4.67
CA LEU A 45 -12.66 -7.23 -5.83
C LEU A 45 -11.86 -7.36 -7.15
N TRP A 46 -10.78 -6.59 -7.32
CA TRP A 46 -9.99 -6.60 -8.55
C TRP A 46 -9.26 -7.92 -8.79
N TYR A 47 -8.77 -8.55 -7.73
CA TYR A 47 -8.18 -9.88 -7.86
C TYR A 47 -9.20 -10.98 -8.14
N THR A 48 -10.46 -10.83 -7.72
CA THR A 48 -11.56 -11.70 -8.14
C THR A 48 -11.82 -11.54 -9.64
N VAL A 49 -11.86 -10.30 -10.16
CA VAL A 49 -11.98 -10.06 -11.61
C VAL A 49 -10.84 -10.73 -12.37
N MET A 50 -9.60 -10.63 -11.89
CA MET A 50 -8.45 -11.31 -12.53
C MET A 50 -8.54 -12.83 -12.41
N ALA A 51 -9.00 -13.37 -11.31
CA ALA A 51 -9.18 -14.82 -11.11
C ALA A 51 -10.24 -15.42 -12.03
N LEU A 52 -11.26 -14.63 -12.39
CA LEU A 52 -12.30 -14.98 -13.37
C LEU A 52 -11.86 -14.74 -14.83
N GLY A 53 -10.59 -14.34 -15.07
CA GLY A 53 -10.02 -14.17 -16.41
C GLY A 53 -10.14 -12.76 -16.98
N GLY A 54 -10.72 -11.80 -16.23
CA GLY A 54 -10.80 -10.40 -16.64
C GLY A 54 -9.56 -9.57 -16.26
N GLY A 55 -9.63 -8.26 -16.54
CA GLY A 55 -8.65 -7.29 -16.06
C GLY A 55 -7.26 -7.38 -16.69
N ARG A 56 -7.13 -8.00 -17.86
CA ARG A 56 -5.91 -8.12 -18.65
C ARG A 56 -6.10 -7.62 -20.08
N SER A 57 -5.05 -7.15 -20.72
CA SER A 57 -5.05 -6.89 -22.15
C SER A 57 -4.93 -8.19 -22.94
N ASP A 58 -5.46 -8.20 -24.16
CA ASP A 58 -5.22 -9.26 -25.13
C ASP A 58 -3.87 -9.03 -25.84
N GLY A 59 -3.23 -10.11 -26.32
CA GLY A 59 -1.96 -10.04 -27.07
C GLY A 59 -0.90 -11.02 -26.55
N ASP A 60 0.26 -10.99 -27.19
CA ASP A 60 1.38 -11.91 -26.89
C ASP A 60 2.02 -11.62 -25.51
N HIS A 61 1.88 -10.39 -25.01
CA HIS A 61 2.34 -9.97 -23.69
C HIS A 61 1.18 -9.35 -22.89
N PRO A 62 0.31 -10.20 -22.26
CA PRO A 62 -0.85 -9.70 -21.54
C PRO A 62 -0.45 -8.90 -20.29
N VAL A 63 -0.87 -7.63 -20.23
CA VAL A 63 -0.70 -6.77 -19.08
C VAL A 63 -1.95 -6.83 -18.20
N TYR A 64 -1.79 -7.11 -16.92
CA TYR A 64 -2.88 -7.09 -15.95
C TYR A 64 -3.17 -5.65 -15.49
N TRP A 65 -3.92 -4.88 -16.31
CA TRP A 65 -4.29 -3.50 -15.98
C TRP A 65 -5.12 -3.38 -14.69
N ALA A 66 -5.91 -4.40 -14.37
CA ALA A 66 -6.68 -4.47 -13.12
C ALA A 66 -5.78 -4.39 -11.87
N ARG A 67 -4.56 -4.91 -11.95
CA ARG A 67 -3.55 -4.80 -10.89
C ARG A 67 -3.16 -3.34 -10.63
N TYR A 68 -2.97 -2.55 -11.67
CA TYR A 68 -2.62 -1.13 -11.56
C TYR A 68 -3.79 -0.30 -10.99
N VAL A 69 -5.03 -0.63 -11.37
CA VAL A 69 -6.23 -0.02 -10.78
C VAL A 69 -6.30 -0.33 -9.29
N ASP A 70 -6.08 -1.59 -8.91
CA ASP A 70 -6.02 -2.00 -7.51
C ASP A 70 -4.94 -1.24 -6.75
N TRP A 71 -3.72 -1.24 -7.25
CA TRP A 71 -2.58 -0.62 -6.57
C TRP A 71 -2.74 0.90 -6.44
N THR A 72 -3.29 1.59 -7.44
CA THR A 72 -3.51 3.03 -7.40
C THR A 72 -4.37 3.44 -6.21
N VAL A 73 -5.45 2.72 -5.97
CA VAL A 73 -6.34 2.99 -4.84
C VAL A 73 -5.74 2.49 -3.52
N THR A 74 -5.27 1.24 -3.48
CA THR A 74 -4.82 0.64 -2.22
C THR A 74 -3.52 1.24 -1.70
N ALA A 75 -2.56 1.59 -2.56
CA ALA A 75 -1.35 2.29 -2.13
C ALA A 75 -1.66 3.70 -1.64
N SER A 76 -2.59 4.41 -2.28
CA SER A 76 -3.08 5.70 -1.79
C SER A 76 -3.74 5.57 -0.41
N LEU A 77 -4.54 4.54 -0.18
CA LEU A 77 -5.15 4.28 1.13
C LEU A 77 -4.10 3.91 2.20
N LEU A 78 -3.04 3.19 1.85
CA LEU A 78 -1.91 2.93 2.77
C LEU A 78 -1.20 4.22 3.17
N LEU A 79 -1.02 5.17 2.24
CA LEU A 79 -0.46 6.49 2.54
C LEU A 79 -1.40 7.33 3.43
N VAL A 80 -2.71 7.22 3.20
CA VAL A 80 -3.72 7.82 4.10
C VAL A 80 -3.61 7.21 5.50
N ALA A 81 -3.58 5.89 5.63
CA ALA A 81 -3.44 5.21 6.92
C ALA A 81 -2.15 5.63 7.64
N LEU A 82 -1.01 5.62 6.95
CA LEU A 82 0.27 6.06 7.52
C LEU A 82 0.23 7.53 7.96
N THR A 83 -0.48 8.40 7.21
CA THR A 83 -0.66 9.82 7.58
C THR A 83 -1.55 9.96 8.81
N LEU A 84 -2.60 9.14 8.94
CA LEU A 84 -3.44 9.11 10.13
C LEU A 84 -2.62 8.73 11.36
N THR A 85 -1.80 7.69 11.29
CA THR A 85 -0.89 7.29 12.36
C THR A 85 0.13 8.39 12.67
N ALA A 86 0.70 9.05 11.64
CA ALA A 86 1.66 10.16 11.80
C ALA A 86 1.06 11.40 12.49
N THR A 87 -0.27 11.56 12.45
CA THR A 87 -0.98 12.73 12.98
C THR A 87 -2.01 12.38 14.04
N HIS A 88 -1.95 11.17 14.61
CA HIS A 88 -2.99 10.61 15.46
C HIS A 88 -3.35 11.52 16.64
N ALA A 89 -2.36 12.02 17.39
CA ALA A 89 -2.53 12.89 18.57
C ALA A 89 -2.41 14.39 18.25
N LEU A 90 -2.25 14.76 16.98
CA LEU A 90 -2.02 16.15 16.61
C LEU A 90 -3.31 16.82 16.09
N PRO A 91 -3.58 18.06 16.49
CA PRO A 91 -4.63 18.84 15.85
C PRO A 91 -4.20 19.27 14.45
N GLY A 92 -5.18 19.37 13.56
CA GLY A 92 -4.99 19.88 12.22
C GLY A 92 -4.91 18.78 11.14
N ARG A 93 -5.13 19.22 9.92
CA ARG A 93 -5.06 18.39 8.71
C ARG A 93 -3.89 18.87 7.88
N HIS A 94 -3.20 17.94 7.24
CA HIS A 94 -2.09 18.24 6.31
C HIS A 94 -2.46 17.89 4.87
N PRO A 95 -3.49 18.54 4.28
CA PRO A 95 -4.04 18.14 2.98
C PRO A 95 -3.03 18.28 1.84
N THR A 96 -2.18 19.29 1.88
CA THR A 96 -1.14 19.51 0.86
C THR A 96 -0.11 18.38 0.85
N LEU A 97 0.35 17.94 2.03
CA LEU A 97 1.30 16.82 2.13
C LEU A 97 0.66 15.51 1.70
N LEU A 98 -0.60 15.25 2.12
CA LEU A 98 -1.33 14.08 1.70
C LEU A 98 -1.58 14.08 0.18
N ALA A 99 -1.95 15.23 -0.40
CA ALA A 99 -2.11 15.37 -1.84
C ALA A 99 -0.78 15.14 -2.59
N ALA A 100 0.34 15.62 -2.07
CA ALA A 100 1.65 15.36 -2.65
C ALA A 100 2.01 13.86 -2.60
N LEU A 101 1.79 13.19 -1.46
CA LEU A 101 2.00 11.75 -1.31
C LEU A 101 1.15 10.94 -2.31
N VAL A 102 -0.16 11.19 -2.32
CA VAL A 102 -1.11 10.47 -3.18
C VAL A 102 -0.86 10.80 -4.65
N GLY A 103 -0.66 12.06 -5.01
CA GLY A 103 -0.40 12.48 -6.39
C GLY A 103 0.88 11.87 -6.94
N THR A 104 1.97 11.88 -6.17
CA THR A 104 3.22 11.23 -6.56
C THR A 104 3.08 9.71 -6.68
N ASN A 105 2.33 9.07 -5.76
CA ASN A 105 2.01 7.64 -5.85
C ASN A 105 1.22 7.30 -7.12
N VAL A 106 0.22 8.10 -7.47
CA VAL A 106 -0.54 7.91 -8.72
C VAL A 106 0.37 8.05 -9.94
N ALA A 107 1.24 9.08 -9.97
CA ALA A 107 2.21 9.26 -11.06
C ALA A 107 3.19 8.07 -11.15
N MET A 108 3.65 7.54 -10.01
CA MET A 108 4.49 6.34 -9.93
C MET A 108 3.82 5.14 -10.62
N LEU A 109 2.57 4.87 -10.25
CA LEU A 109 1.85 3.70 -10.76
C LEU A 109 1.44 3.86 -12.23
N LEU A 110 1.06 5.06 -12.66
CA LEU A 110 0.81 5.35 -14.07
C LEU A 110 2.08 5.16 -14.92
N SER A 111 3.23 5.63 -14.44
CA SER A 111 4.51 5.42 -15.13
C SER A 111 4.84 3.94 -15.26
N GLY A 112 4.66 3.14 -14.20
CA GLY A 112 4.86 1.70 -14.24
C GLY A 112 3.89 0.98 -15.18
N PHE A 113 2.63 1.38 -15.19
CA PHE A 113 1.61 0.85 -16.10
C PHE A 113 1.94 1.16 -17.56
N LEU A 114 2.32 2.40 -17.86
CA LEU A 114 2.74 2.79 -19.21
C LEU A 114 4.01 2.06 -19.64
N ALA A 115 4.94 1.80 -18.72
CA ALA A 115 6.13 0.99 -19.00
C ALA A 115 5.77 -0.43 -19.44
N ASP A 116 4.81 -1.08 -18.74
CA ASP A 116 4.34 -2.42 -19.11
C ASP A 116 3.59 -2.45 -20.45
N LEU A 117 2.92 -1.37 -20.84
CA LEU A 117 2.21 -1.25 -22.12
C LEU A 117 3.14 -0.92 -23.29
N THR A 118 4.35 -0.42 -23.03
CA THR A 118 5.26 0.09 -24.05
C THR A 118 6.12 -1.04 -24.64
N ALA A 119 6.06 -1.23 -25.95
CA ALA A 119 6.87 -2.20 -26.67
C ALA A 119 8.32 -1.72 -26.87
N ASP A 120 8.53 -0.41 -27.05
CA ASP A 120 9.86 0.18 -27.21
C ASP A 120 10.67 0.06 -25.92
N LEU A 121 11.85 -0.53 -26.01
CA LEU A 121 12.71 -0.84 -24.87
C LEU A 121 13.20 0.43 -24.15
N TRP A 122 13.58 1.46 -24.90
CA TRP A 122 14.05 2.72 -24.33
C TRP A 122 12.96 3.45 -23.57
N ALA A 123 11.78 3.59 -24.19
CA ALA A 123 10.64 4.22 -23.54
C ALA A 123 10.18 3.43 -22.30
N ARG A 124 10.21 2.09 -22.36
CA ARG A 124 9.89 1.21 -21.23
C ARG A 124 10.79 1.49 -20.02
N TYR A 125 12.12 1.46 -20.20
CA TYR A 125 13.05 1.73 -19.11
C TYR A 125 13.03 3.18 -18.64
N LEU A 126 12.77 4.15 -19.53
CA LEU A 126 12.59 5.55 -19.15
C LEU A 126 11.36 5.73 -18.23
N LEU A 127 10.23 5.13 -18.59
CA LEU A 127 9.01 5.15 -17.79
C LEU A 127 9.19 4.41 -16.47
N PHE A 128 9.87 3.28 -16.45
CA PHE A 128 10.24 2.58 -15.22
C PHE A 128 11.13 3.44 -14.32
N GLY A 129 12.13 4.11 -14.90
CA GLY A 129 12.99 5.05 -14.18
C GLY A 129 12.22 6.22 -13.57
N LEU A 130 11.26 6.78 -14.31
CA LEU A 130 10.37 7.84 -13.82
C LEU A 130 9.50 7.33 -12.66
N GLY A 131 8.91 6.14 -12.78
CA GLY A 131 8.15 5.51 -11.70
C GLY A 131 9.01 5.26 -10.46
N SER A 132 10.25 4.78 -10.65
CA SER A 132 11.21 4.57 -9.56
C SER A 132 11.60 5.88 -8.88
N LEU A 133 11.79 6.96 -9.64
CA LEU A 133 12.04 8.29 -9.09
C LEU A 133 10.84 8.78 -8.27
N CYS A 134 9.61 8.60 -8.74
CA CYS A 134 8.41 8.93 -7.98
C CYS A 134 8.35 8.13 -6.67
N LEU A 135 8.72 6.84 -6.66
CA LEU A 135 8.83 6.06 -5.42
C LEU A 135 9.84 6.70 -4.45
N LEU A 136 11.01 7.08 -4.92
CA LEU A 136 12.01 7.76 -4.08
C LEU A 136 11.48 9.08 -3.51
N VAL A 137 10.70 9.84 -4.29
CA VAL A 137 10.03 11.06 -3.81
C VAL A 137 9.00 10.73 -2.74
N VAL A 138 8.17 9.69 -2.92
CA VAL A 138 7.22 9.26 -1.88
C VAL A 138 7.96 8.87 -0.60
N LEU A 139 9.05 8.11 -0.71
CA LEU A 139 9.87 7.74 0.46
C LEU A 139 10.50 8.97 1.11
N ALA A 140 10.99 9.94 0.34
CA ALA A 140 11.50 11.20 0.86
C ALA A 140 10.41 12.01 1.61
N LEU A 141 9.18 12.03 1.11
CA LEU A 141 8.04 12.66 1.79
C LEU A 141 7.67 11.94 3.09
N ILE A 142 7.71 10.61 3.11
CA ILE A 142 7.47 9.80 4.33
C ILE A 142 8.56 10.07 5.37
N TRP A 143 9.83 9.98 4.99
CA TRP A 143 10.94 10.08 5.92
C TRP A 143 11.39 11.52 6.23
N GLY A 144 10.98 12.48 5.43
CA GLY A 144 11.21 13.93 5.64
C GLY A 144 10.02 14.59 6.37
N PRO A 145 9.12 15.27 5.63
CA PRO A 145 8.08 16.10 6.24
C PRO A 145 7.07 15.30 7.07
N LEU A 146 6.63 14.11 6.64
CA LEU A 146 5.67 13.33 7.42
C LEU A 146 6.29 12.83 8.73
N ARG A 147 7.54 12.38 8.70
CA ARG A 147 8.29 12.02 9.91
C ARG A 147 8.49 13.22 10.85
N ALA A 148 8.74 14.41 10.31
CA ALA A 148 8.89 15.62 11.12
C ALA A 148 7.59 15.97 11.87
N ILE A 149 6.44 15.72 11.27
CA ILE A 149 5.14 15.84 11.91
C ILE A 149 4.98 14.75 12.98
N ALA A 150 5.22 13.49 12.64
CA ALA A 150 5.09 12.36 13.56
C ALA A 150 5.97 12.50 14.83
N ARG A 151 7.13 13.12 14.72
CA ARG A 151 8.03 13.39 15.86
C ARG A 151 7.44 14.34 16.93
N ARG A 152 6.37 15.05 16.61
CA ARG A 152 5.68 15.93 17.57
C ARG A 152 4.70 15.18 18.45
N GLN A 153 4.47 13.91 18.18
CA GLN A 153 3.60 13.04 18.95
C GLN A 153 4.34 12.41 20.14
N PRO A 154 3.61 11.85 21.13
CA PRO A 154 4.19 11.01 22.17
C PRO A 154 5.05 9.87 21.61
N ASP A 155 6.08 9.47 22.33
CA ASP A 155 7.09 8.50 21.86
C ASP A 155 6.47 7.18 21.35
N GLY A 156 5.46 6.65 22.02
CA GLY A 156 4.77 5.43 21.60
C GLY A 156 4.15 5.54 20.21
N LEU A 157 3.50 6.67 19.90
CA LEU A 157 2.92 6.95 18.58
C LEU A 157 3.99 7.20 17.53
N TYR A 158 5.05 7.92 17.87
CA TYR A 158 6.17 8.12 16.96
C TYR A 158 6.88 6.78 16.63
N HIS A 159 7.06 5.89 17.60
CA HIS A 159 7.61 4.56 17.36
C HIS A 159 6.69 3.73 16.45
N THR A 160 5.39 3.74 16.68
CA THR A 160 4.40 3.08 15.81
C THR A 160 4.50 3.59 14.38
N TYR A 161 4.50 4.90 14.18
CA TYR A 161 4.70 5.51 12.87
C TYR A 161 6.00 5.05 12.20
N ARG A 162 7.12 5.08 12.93
CA ARG A 162 8.43 4.73 12.37
C ARG A 162 8.49 3.27 11.93
N GLU A 163 7.93 2.36 12.69
CA GLU A 163 7.85 0.93 12.35
C GLU A 163 6.95 0.71 11.12
N ALA A 164 5.78 1.33 11.09
CA ALA A 164 4.86 1.26 9.95
C ALA A 164 5.49 1.84 8.68
N ALA A 165 6.15 3.00 8.77
CA ALA A 165 6.86 3.63 7.66
C ALA A 165 8.03 2.78 7.15
N ALA A 166 8.81 2.17 8.06
CA ALA A 166 9.93 1.30 7.70
C ALA A 166 9.44 0.03 6.98
N LEU A 167 8.43 -0.63 7.54
CA LEU A 167 7.85 -1.82 6.93
C LEU A 167 7.28 -1.51 5.53
N LEU A 168 6.53 -0.41 5.40
CA LEU A 168 5.98 0.01 4.11
C LEU A 168 7.09 0.29 3.10
N SER A 169 8.13 1.01 3.50
CA SER A 169 9.27 1.36 2.63
C SER A 169 9.99 0.11 2.10
N VAL A 170 10.29 -0.85 2.98
CA VAL A 170 10.95 -2.10 2.58
C VAL A 170 10.08 -2.90 1.62
N LEU A 171 8.80 -3.05 1.93
CA LEU A 171 7.88 -3.79 1.08
C LEU A 171 7.69 -3.12 -0.29
N TRP A 172 7.61 -1.80 -0.33
CA TRP A 172 7.42 -1.07 -1.58
C TRP A 172 8.64 -1.10 -2.49
N MET A 173 9.85 -1.18 -1.93
CA MET A 173 11.07 -1.42 -2.74
C MET A 173 11.05 -2.78 -3.44
N GLY A 174 10.30 -3.74 -2.96
CA GLY A 174 10.12 -5.04 -3.59
C GLY A 174 9.43 -4.97 -4.97
N TYR A 175 8.51 -4.01 -5.18
CA TYR A 175 7.77 -3.92 -6.45
C TYR A 175 8.64 -3.58 -7.66
N PRO A 176 9.44 -2.50 -7.66
CA PRO A 176 10.34 -2.21 -8.77
C PRO A 176 11.42 -3.28 -8.93
N LEU A 177 11.87 -3.91 -7.84
CA LEU A 177 12.81 -5.03 -7.92
C LEU A 177 12.21 -6.22 -8.67
N LEU A 178 10.98 -6.63 -8.35
CA LEU A 178 10.27 -7.70 -9.04
C LEU A 178 9.99 -7.34 -10.51
N TRP A 179 9.67 -6.07 -10.80
CA TRP A 179 9.50 -5.60 -12.17
C TRP A 179 10.79 -5.74 -12.96
N LEU A 180 11.92 -5.29 -12.38
CA LEU A 180 13.24 -5.33 -13.02
C LEU A 180 13.71 -6.76 -13.26
N LEU A 181 13.49 -7.67 -12.30
CA LEU A 181 13.92 -9.07 -12.40
C LEU A 181 12.96 -9.93 -13.24
N GLY A 182 11.76 -9.46 -13.49
CA GLY A 182 10.69 -10.15 -14.17
C GLY A 182 10.69 -9.99 -15.69
N PRO A 183 9.62 -10.47 -16.35
CA PRO A 183 9.47 -10.42 -17.81
C PRO A 183 9.43 -9.01 -18.39
N SER A 184 9.07 -8.00 -17.61
CA SER A 184 9.05 -6.60 -18.03
C SER A 184 10.46 -5.98 -18.04
N GLY A 185 11.42 -6.55 -17.29
CA GLY A 185 12.79 -6.06 -17.14
C GLY A 185 13.82 -6.97 -17.81
N ILE A 186 14.75 -7.52 -17.01
CA ILE A 186 15.88 -8.33 -17.48
C ILE A 186 15.57 -9.83 -17.61
N GLU A 187 14.35 -10.25 -17.41
CA GLU A 187 13.84 -11.63 -17.61
C GLU A 187 14.56 -12.70 -16.76
N LEU A 188 15.16 -12.32 -15.63
CA LEU A 188 15.86 -13.28 -14.75
C LEU A 188 14.87 -14.25 -14.07
N LEU A 189 13.66 -13.79 -13.78
CA LEU A 189 12.59 -14.55 -13.15
C LEU A 189 11.43 -14.77 -14.12
N GLY A 190 10.97 -16.01 -14.23
CA GLY A 190 9.82 -16.35 -15.07
C GLY A 190 8.50 -15.72 -14.56
N ALA A 191 7.56 -15.50 -15.47
CA ALA A 191 6.27 -14.84 -15.22
C ALA A 191 5.47 -15.47 -14.07
N ALA A 192 5.47 -16.79 -13.92
CA ALA A 192 4.75 -17.49 -12.86
C ALA A 192 5.35 -17.18 -11.48
N VAL A 193 6.68 -17.17 -11.37
CA VAL A 193 7.39 -16.84 -10.12
C VAL A 193 7.12 -15.38 -9.73
N VAL A 194 7.28 -14.46 -10.66
CA VAL A 194 7.04 -13.02 -10.43
C VAL A 194 5.60 -12.77 -10.02
N SER A 195 4.63 -13.42 -10.66
CA SER A 195 3.22 -13.29 -10.29
C SER A 195 2.95 -13.79 -8.86
N GLY A 196 3.55 -14.93 -8.47
CA GLY A 196 3.44 -15.45 -7.10
C GLY A 196 4.08 -14.51 -6.06
N LEU A 197 5.25 -13.94 -6.37
CA LEU A 197 5.94 -12.98 -5.51
C LEU A 197 5.15 -11.66 -5.38
N TYR A 198 4.54 -11.16 -6.45
CA TYR A 198 3.63 -10.00 -6.37
C TYR A 198 2.42 -10.28 -5.48
N VAL A 199 1.83 -11.47 -5.57
CA VAL A 199 0.72 -11.88 -4.70
C VAL A 199 1.16 -11.87 -3.24
N LEU A 200 2.28 -12.51 -2.92
CA LEU A 200 2.80 -12.56 -1.55
C LEU A 200 3.13 -11.16 -1.02
N LEU A 201 3.88 -10.38 -1.80
CA LEU A 201 4.26 -9.01 -1.45
C LEU A 201 3.03 -8.13 -1.21
N SER A 202 1.99 -8.27 -2.05
CA SER A 202 0.75 -7.50 -1.90
C SER A 202 -0.07 -7.92 -0.68
N ILE A 203 -0.11 -9.20 -0.32
CA ILE A 203 -0.76 -9.66 0.92
C ILE A 203 -0.06 -9.04 2.14
N VAL A 204 1.27 -9.14 2.18
CA VAL A 204 2.06 -8.62 3.31
C VAL A 204 2.00 -7.09 3.39
N SER A 205 2.09 -6.38 2.25
CA SER A 205 2.07 -4.91 2.23
C SER A 205 0.71 -4.29 2.50
N LYS A 206 -0.38 -5.03 2.36
CA LYS A 206 -1.75 -4.56 2.61
C LYS A 206 -2.29 -5.08 3.94
N VAL A 207 -2.59 -6.36 4.01
CA VAL A 207 -3.16 -6.97 5.23
C VAL A 207 -2.12 -7.03 6.36
N GLY A 208 -0.92 -7.54 6.07
CA GLY A 208 0.15 -7.64 7.07
C GLY A 208 0.54 -6.28 7.64
N TRP A 209 0.75 -5.28 6.78
CA TRP A 209 1.06 -3.93 7.21
C TRP A 209 -0.06 -3.31 8.07
N SER A 210 -1.32 -3.42 7.64
CA SER A 210 -2.46 -2.89 8.39
C SER A 210 -2.66 -3.59 9.75
N ILE A 211 -2.33 -4.89 9.85
CA ILE A 211 -2.32 -5.61 11.13
C ILE A 211 -1.26 -5.02 12.07
N VAL A 212 -0.06 -4.73 11.56
CA VAL A 212 1.01 -4.14 12.38
C VAL A 212 0.62 -2.75 12.85
N ASP A 213 0.17 -1.89 11.95
CA ASP A 213 -0.19 -0.50 12.25
C ASP A 213 -1.34 -0.41 13.27
N LEU A 214 -2.50 -0.99 12.95
CA LEU A 214 -3.65 -1.01 13.86
C LEU A 214 -3.38 -1.80 15.14
N GLY A 215 -2.64 -2.90 15.06
CA GLY A 215 -2.29 -3.70 16.23
C GLY A 215 -1.46 -2.92 17.24
N ARG A 216 -0.52 -2.10 16.77
CA ARG A 216 0.27 -1.20 17.62
C ARG A 216 -0.58 -0.11 18.26
N LEU A 217 -1.45 0.54 17.47
CA LEU A 217 -2.38 1.56 18.01
C LEU A 217 -3.30 0.97 19.08
N ARG A 218 -3.87 -0.21 18.84
CA ARG A 218 -4.69 -0.92 19.82
C ARG A 218 -3.90 -1.30 21.09
N ALA A 219 -2.65 -1.69 20.95
CA ALA A 219 -1.78 -2.01 22.08
C ALA A 219 -1.46 -0.76 22.92
N LEU A 220 -1.20 0.39 22.29
CA LEU A 220 -1.01 1.65 22.99
C LEU A 220 -2.29 2.07 23.75
N SER A 221 -3.45 1.90 23.13
CA SER A 221 -4.74 2.19 23.76
C SER A 221 -4.98 1.32 25.00
N THR A 222 -4.73 0.03 24.92
CA THR A 222 -4.91 -0.87 26.07
C THR A 222 -3.96 -0.59 27.23
N ARG A 223 -2.82 0.08 26.97
CA ARG A 223 -1.87 0.53 28.00
C ARG A 223 -2.22 1.91 28.56
N GLY A 224 -3.26 2.57 28.03
CA GLY A 224 -3.60 3.94 28.41
C GLY A 224 -2.62 5.00 27.86
N GLU A 225 -1.78 4.62 26.89
CA GLU A 225 -0.76 5.49 26.27
C GLU A 225 -1.26 6.18 25.00
N LEU A 226 -2.48 5.86 24.54
CA LEU A 226 -3.09 6.50 23.38
C LEU A 226 -3.84 7.75 23.84
N PRO A 227 -3.41 8.96 23.45
CA PRO A 227 -4.20 10.16 23.72
C PRO A 227 -5.54 10.03 23.02
N LEU A 228 -6.62 10.26 23.75
CA LEU A 228 -7.96 10.38 23.17
C LEU A 228 -7.95 11.63 22.29
N GLY A 229 -7.74 11.43 20.98
CA GLY A 229 -7.80 12.52 20.02
C GLY A 229 -9.25 13.02 19.92
N ASP A 230 -9.45 14.32 20.01
CA ASP A 230 -10.74 15.01 19.79
C ASP A 230 -11.17 14.94 18.30
N ARG A 231 -11.09 13.75 17.69
CA ARG A 231 -11.58 13.55 16.32
C ARG A 231 -12.98 12.94 16.38
N PRO A 232 -13.99 13.69 15.90
CA PRO A 232 -15.37 13.21 15.81
C PRO A 232 -15.53 12.00 14.89
#